data_44693b6391870fe48652535a7eb2466b
#
_entry.id   44693b6391870fe48652535a7eb2466b
#
_cell.length_a   1.000
_cell.length_b   1.000
_cell.length_c   1.000
_cell.angle_alpha   90.00
_cell.angle_beta   90.00
_cell.angle_gamma   90.00
#
_symmetry.space_group_name_H-M   'P 1'
#
loop_
_entity.id
_entity.type
_entity.pdbx_description
1 polymer ?
#
loop_
_entity_poly.entity_id
_entity_poly.type
_entity_poly.pdbx_seq_one_letter_code
_entity_poly.pdbx_strand_id
1 'polypeptide(L)'
;LEGRLPVPLFKAPRGGQRFVEQFKQCPNAVLLAGGPCWEGVDFPGDGVSLLVIVRLPFPVPDPVREAQREQYPDLHTYIQAEIVPEMPQKLRQGFGRAIRTETDSCAVAILDPRAAPGGRYHRAVLDALPAGIPITTNIEDIQTFLRARKSPDFFLPAGQALKAAFSAFSISAFGAL
;
A
#
# COMPACT_ATOMS: atom_id res chain seq x y z
N LEU A 1 -16.26 4.00 -1.49
CA LEU A 1 -15.92 2.77 -2.24
C LEU A 1 -17.02 1.70 -2.15
N GLU A 2 -17.80 1.66 -1.07
CA GLU A 2 -18.96 0.77 -0.96
C GLU A 2 -19.95 1.02 -2.11
N GLY A 3 -20.37 -0.05 -2.78
CA GLY A 3 -21.25 0.04 -3.95
C GLY A 3 -20.61 0.54 -5.24
N ARG A 4 -19.32 0.94 -5.20
CA ARG A 4 -18.58 1.35 -6.40
C ARG A 4 -17.60 0.31 -6.91
N LEU A 5 -17.22 -0.64 -6.05
CA LEU A 5 -16.36 -1.76 -6.44
C LEU A 5 -17.23 -2.99 -6.71
N PRO A 6 -16.95 -3.71 -7.81
CA PRO A 6 -17.67 -4.92 -8.14
C PRO A 6 -17.19 -6.15 -7.36
N VAL A 7 -16.44 -5.95 -6.30
CA VAL A 7 -15.81 -6.97 -5.46
C VAL A 7 -16.12 -6.71 -3.99
N PRO A 8 -16.12 -7.74 -3.13
CA PRO A 8 -16.32 -7.58 -1.70
C PRO A 8 -15.31 -6.62 -1.08
N LEU A 9 -15.79 -5.73 -0.22
CA LEU A 9 -14.99 -4.75 0.49
C LEU A 9 -15.04 -5.04 1.99
N PHE A 10 -13.90 -5.38 2.56
CA PHE A 10 -13.73 -5.54 4.00
C PHE A 10 -13.09 -4.30 4.61
N LYS A 11 -13.54 -3.89 5.77
CA LYS A 11 -12.95 -2.81 6.56
C LYS A 11 -12.44 -3.40 7.87
N ALA A 12 -11.14 -3.30 8.11
CA ALA A 12 -10.53 -3.73 9.36
C ALA A 12 -10.35 -2.54 10.31
N PRO A 13 -11.28 -2.32 11.26
CA PRO A 13 -11.09 -1.34 12.33
C PRO A 13 -9.97 -1.80 13.28
N ARG A 14 -9.57 -0.94 14.21
CA ARG A 14 -8.61 -1.31 15.25
C ARG A 14 -9.06 -2.59 15.95
N GLY A 15 -8.23 -3.65 15.94
CA GLY A 15 -8.57 -4.97 16.48
C GLY A 15 -9.37 -5.88 15.53
N GLY A 16 -9.47 -5.52 14.25
CA GLY A 16 -10.30 -6.20 13.25
C GLY A 16 -9.75 -7.51 12.68
N GLN A 17 -9.10 -8.35 13.47
CA GLN A 17 -8.51 -9.62 13.00
C GLN A 17 -9.54 -10.54 12.30
N ARG A 18 -10.79 -10.55 12.75
CA ARG A 18 -11.87 -11.29 12.10
C ARG A 18 -12.11 -10.87 10.64
N PHE A 19 -12.02 -9.58 10.33
CA PHE A 19 -12.18 -9.09 8.96
C PHE A 19 -11.01 -9.47 8.07
N VAL A 20 -9.82 -9.57 8.63
CA VAL A 20 -8.63 -10.06 7.93
C VAL A 20 -8.79 -11.52 7.55
N GLU A 21 -9.28 -12.37 8.47
CA GLU A 21 -9.53 -13.79 8.19
C GLU A 21 -10.64 -13.98 7.14
N GLN A 22 -11.70 -13.19 7.19
CA GLN A 22 -12.75 -13.18 6.16
C GLN A 22 -12.19 -12.76 4.79
N PHE A 23 -11.32 -11.75 4.75
CA PHE A 23 -10.65 -11.32 3.53
C PHE A 23 -9.79 -12.43 2.94
N LYS A 24 -8.98 -13.14 3.77
CA LYS A 24 -8.13 -14.25 3.31
C LYS A 24 -8.92 -15.39 2.67
N GLN A 25 -10.16 -15.60 3.10
CA GLN A 25 -11.05 -16.65 2.59
C GLN A 25 -11.87 -16.21 1.38
N CYS A 26 -11.86 -14.92 1.05
CA CYS A 26 -12.67 -14.36 -0.01
C CYS A 26 -11.81 -14.05 -1.25
N PRO A 27 -11.98 -14.77 -2.36
CA PRO A 27 -11.26 -14.47 -3.59
C PRO A 27 -11.71 -13.11 -4.15
N ASN A 28 -10.78 -12.40 -4.77
CA ASN A 28 -11.03 -11.11 -5.45
C ASN A 28 -11.68 -10.05 -4.55
N ALA A 29 -11.24 -9.93 -3.31
CA ALA A 29 -11.72 -8.95 -2.35
C ALA A 29 -10.76 -7.77 -2.17
N VAL A 30 -11.26 -6.68 -1.62
CA VAL A 30 -10.46 -5.53 -1.18
C VAL A 30 -10.53 -5.41 0.34
N LEU A 31 -9.38 -5.24 0.98
CA LEU A 31 -9.28 -4.95 2.41
C LEU A 31 -8.82 -3.49 2.59
N LEU A 32 -9.66 -2.68 3.23
CA LEU A 32 -9.26 -1.38 3.77
C LEU A 32 -8.76 -1.58 5.20
N ALA A 33 -7.47 -1.33 5.39
CA ALA A 33 -6.80 -1.57 6.65
C ALA A 33 -5.97 -0.35 7.08
N GLY A 34 -5.82 -0.18 8.39
CA GLY A 34 -4.98 0.85 8.99
C GLY A 34 -4.02 0.26 10.01
N GLY A 35 -3.26 1.07 10.69
CA GLY A 35 -2.27 0.80 11.74
C GLY A 35 -1.98 -0.65 12.11
N PRO A 36 -2.85 -1.33 12.88
CA PRO A 36 -2.57 -2.70 13.34
C PRO A 36 -2.37 -3.73 12.23
N CYS A 37 -3.02 -3.55 11.08
CA CYS A 37 -2.83 -4.46 9.94
C CYS A 37 -1.47 -4.28 9.26
N TRP A 38 -0.85 -3.12 9.43
CA TRP A 38 0.49 -2.85 8.91
C TRP A 38 1.56 -3.66 9.64
N GLU A 39 1.41 -3.85 10.93
CA GLU A 39 2.42 -4.45 11.80
C GLU A 39 2.08 -5.87 12.23
N GLY A 40 0.81 -6.23 12.32
CA GLY A 40 0.33 -7.45 12.98
C GLY A 40 -0.38 -8.48 12.11
N VAL A 41 -0.58 -8.23 10.81
CA VAL A 41 -1.29 -9.17 9.93
C VAL A 41 -0.34 -9.88 8.98
N ASP A 42 -0.59 -11.17 8.81
CA ASP A 42 0.11 -12.03 7.89
C ASP A 42 -0.80 -12.45 6.74
N PHE A 43 -0.31 -12.30 5.51
CA PHE A 43 -0.99 -12.78 4.31
C PHE A 43 -0.10 -13.86 3.67
N PRO A 44 -0.34 -15.15 4.00
CA PRO A 44 0.49 -16.23 3.51
C PRO A 44 0.34 -16.42 2.00
N GLY A 45 1.44 -16.79 1.39
CA GLY A 45 1.49 -17.11 -0.04
C GLY A 45 1.15 -15.91 -0.91
N ASP A 46 0.63 -16.20 -2.10
CA ASP A 46 0.29 -15.21 -3.14
C ASP A 46 -1.07 -14.51 -2.88
N GLY A 47 -1.44 -14.34 -1.60
CA GLY A 47 -2.76 -13.82 -1.18
C GLY A 47 -2.95 -12.32 -1.41
N VAL A 48 -1.87 -11.54 -1.61
CA VAL A 48 -1.95 -10.11 -1.90
C VAL A 48 -1.38 -9.85 -3.27
N SER A 49 -2.24 -9.60 -4.25
CA SER A 49 -1.82 -9.30 -5.62
C SER A 49 -1.48 -7.84 -5.84
N LEU A 50 -2.13 -6.94 -5.10
CA LEU A 50 -1.92 -5.50 -5.16
C LEU A 50 -2.00 -4.90 -3.75
N LEU A 51 -0.93 -4.24 -3.33
CA LEU A 51 -0.88 -3.41 -2.13
C LEU A 51 -0.96 -1.95 -2.53
N VAL A 52 -1.98 -1.23 -2.03
CA VAL A 52 -2.12 0.21 -2.29
C VAL A 52 -1.83 1.00 -1.02
N ILE A 53 -0.79 1.82 -1.07
CA ILE A 53 -0.36 2.72 0.00
C ILE A 53 -0.83 4.13 -0.35
N VAL A 54 -1.94 4.56 0.24
CA VAL A 54 -2.54 5.86 -0.08
C VAL A 54 -1.68 7.02 0.42
N ARG A 55 -1.01 6.84 1.56
CA ARG A 55 -0.08 7.83 2.15
C ARG A 55 1.12 7.12 2.74
N LEU A 56 2.28 7.77 2.68
CA LEU A 56 3.50 7.27 3.32
C LEU A 56 3.27 7.02 4.82
N PRO A 57 3.76 5.90 5.37
CA PRO A 57 3.46 5.45 6.73
C PRO A 57 4.29 6.21 7.78
N PHE A 58 4.07 7.51 7.88
CA PHE A 58 4.66 8.30 8.97
C PHE A 58 4.06 7.90 10.32
N PRO A 59 4.86 7.95 11.39
CA PRO A 59 4.34 7.75 12.74
C PRO A 59 3.22 8.73 13.06
N VAL A 60 2.21 8.22 13.77
CA VAL A 60 1.08 9.05 14.23
C VAL A 60 1.50 9.76 15.52
N PRO A 61 1.16 11.04 15.71
CA PRO A 61 1.35 11.74 16.98
C PRO A 61 0.72 10.96 18.13
N ASP A 62 1.46 10.85 19.23
CA ASP A 62 1.02 10.28 20.49
C ASP A 62 1.65 11.08 21.65
N PRO A 63 1.16 10.94 22.91
CA PRO A 63 1.66 11.72 24.04
C PRO A 63 3.16 11.57 24.30
N VAL A 64 3.76 10.41 24.02
CA VAL A 64 5.19 10.19 24.19
C VAL A 64 5.99 11.00 23.17
N ARG A 65 5.52 11.00 21.91
CA ARG A 65 6.13 11.78 20.83
C ARG A 65 5.97 13.28 21.04
N GLU A 66 4.87 13.72 21.62
CA GLU A 66 4.69 15.13 21.98
C GLU A 66 5.71 15.56 23.06
N ALA A 67 5.94 14.73 24.07
CA ALA A 67 6.98 14.98 25.06
C ALA A 67 8.40 14.96 24.48
N GLN A 68 8.68 14.06 23.53
CA GLN A 68 9.97 14.04 22.82
C GLN A 68 10.17 15.32 21.98
N ARG A 69 9.11 15.80 21.34
CA ARG A 69 9.16 17.02 20.53
C ARG A 69 9.65 18.23 21.33
N GLU A 70 9.29 18.34 22.60
CA GLU A 70 9.70 19.44 23.47
C GLU A 70 11.23 19.50 23.69
N GLN A 71 11.95 18.41 23.42
CA GLN A 71 13.42 18.36 23.51
C GLN A 71 14.12 18.96 22.27
N TYR A 72 13.38 19.30 21.23
CA TYR A 72 13.91 19.85 19.99
C TYR A 72 13.66 21.35 19.88
N PRO A 73 14.57 22.11 19.27
CA PRO A 73 14.45 23.57 19.16
C PRO A 73 13.23 24.02 18.35
N ASP A 74 12.80 23.18 17.39
CA ASP A 74 11.65 23.46 16.55
C ASP A 74 11.06 22.17 15.97
N LEU A 75 9.83 22.28 15.43
CA LEU A 75 9.09 21.15 14.85
C LEU A 75 9.79 20.55 13.62
N HIS A 76 10.45 21.36 12.82
CA HIS A 76 11.11 20.89 11.60
C HIS A 76 12.29 19.97 11.97
N THR A 77 13.12 20.38 12.93
CA THR A 77 14.26 19.59 13.42
C THR A 77 13.79 18.27 14.01
N TYR A 78 12.73 18.27 14.83
CA TYR A 78 12.10 17.05 15.34
C TYR A 78 11.64 16.12 14.23
N ILE A 79 10.91 16.64 13.24
CA ILE A 79 10.40 15.83 12.12
C ILE A 79 11.56 15.19 11.34
N GLN A 80 12.63 15.92 11.07
CA GLN A 80 13.77 15.39 10.33
C GLN A 80 14.55 14.34 11.11
N ALA A 81 14.70 14.53 12.42
CA ALA A 81 15.50 13.64 13.29
C ALA A 81 14.75 12.35 13.65
N GLU A 82 13.46 12.45 13.95
CA GLU A 82 12.70 11.34 14.55
C GLU A 82 11.66 10.74 13.61
N ILE A 83 10.91 11.59 12.93
CA ILE A 83 9.72 11.15 12.16
C ILE A 83 10.09 10.63 10.78
N VAL A 84 10.96 11.33 10.08
CA VAL A 84 11.35 10.97 8.71
C VAL A 84 12.11 9.65 8.65
N PRO A 85 13.06 9.33 9.56
CA PRO A 85 13.78 8.06 9.53
C PRO A 85 12.92 6.82 9.80
N GLU A 86 11.81 6.96 10.52
CA GLU A 86 10.90 5.83 10.78
C GLU A 86 10.06 5.44 9.56
N MET A 87 9.74 6.38 8.68
CA MET A 87 8.89 6.13 7.52
C MET A 87 9.45 5.03 6.59
N PRO A 88 10.73 5.05 6.19
CA PRO A 88 11.32 3.97 5.39
C PRO A 88 11.28 2.61 6.08
N GLN A 89 11.45 2.57 7.40
CA GLN A 89 11.38 1.32 8.16
C GLN A 89 9.96 0.73 8.13
N LYS A 90 8.96 1.56 8.40
CA LYS A 90 7.55 1.17 8.29
C LYS A 90 7.17 0.78 6.88
N LEU A 91 7.69 1.47 5.88
CA LEU A 91 7.46 1.13 4.48
C LEU A 91 8.00 -0.27 4.16
N ARG A 92 9.24 -0.59 4.56
CA ARG A 92 9.83 -1.94 4.42
C ARG A 92 9.00 -3.02 5.11
N GLN A 93 8.48 -2.74 6.31
CA GLN A 93 7.60 -3.67 7.00
C GLN A 93 6.33 -3.97 6.20
N GLY A 94 5.72 -2.94 5.60
CA GLY A 94 4.55 -3.09 4.73
C GLY A 94 4.82 -3.95 3.50
N PHE A 95 5.96 -3.75 2.84
CA PHE A 95 6.39 -4.61 1.73
C PHE A 95 6.54 -6.07 2.14
N GLY A 96 7.17 -6.32 3.29
CA GLY A 96 7.37 -7.67 3.82
C GLY A 96 6.07 -8.38 4.21
N ARG A 97 4.92 -7.68 4.26
CA ARG A 97 3.60 -8.31 4.45
C ARG A 97 2.99 -8.78 3.13
N ALA A 98 3.32 -8.13 2.04
CA ALA A 98 2.81 -8.46 0.71
C ALA A 98 3.69 -9.49 -0.04
N ILE A 99 4.99 -9.55 0.27
CA ILE A 99 5.97 -10.44 -0.38
C ILE A 99 6.78 -11.12 0.72
N ARG A 100 6.67 -12.43 0.85
CA ARG A 100 7.35 -13.22 1.89
C ARG A 100 8.31 -14.25 1.35
N THR A 101 8.01 -14.78 0.20
CA THR A 101 8.80 -15.82 -0.46
C THR A 101 9.22 -15.36 -1.85
N GLU A 102 10.21 -16.03 -2.41
CA GLU A 102 10.69 -15.76 -3.78
C GLU A 102 9.63 -16.06 -4.85
N THR A 103 8.63 -16.86 -4.49
CA THR A 103 7.51 -17.20 -5.39
C THR A 103 6.33 -16.25 -5.32
N ASP A 104 6.27 -15.40 -4.29
CA ASP A 104 5.18 -14.44 -4.15
C ASP A 104 5.32 -13.31 -5.19
N SER A 105 4.21 -12.87 -5.73
CA SER A 105 4.18 -11.75 -6.67
C SER A 105 3.10 -10.74 -6.28
N CYS A 106 3.52 -9.52 -5.98
CA CYS A 106 2.64 -8.43 -5.60
C CYS A 106 3.07 -7.13 -6.30
N ALA A 107 2.11 -6.42 -6.88
CA ALA A 107 2.33 -5.05 -7.29
C ALA A 107 2.08 -4.11 -6.10
N VAL A 108 2.95 -3.10 -5.94
CA VAL A 108 2.77 -2.10 -4.89
C VAL A 108 2.60 -0.73 -5.51
N ALA A 109 1.47 -0.08 -5.24
CA ALA A 109 1.15 1.26 -5.70
C ALA A 109 1.22 2.25 -4.53
N ILE A 110 2.10 3.25 -4.63
CA ILE A 110 2.19 4.35 -3.64
C ILE A 110 1.55 5.59 -4.25
N LEU A 111 0.43 6.03 -3.68
CA LEU A 111 -0.36 7.16 -4.21
C LEU A 111 0.01 8.51 -3.57
N ASP A 112 0.96 8.53 -2.64
CA ASP A 112 1.41 9.77 -2.00
C ASP A 112 2.30 10.58 -2.95
N PRO A 113 1.94 11.80 -3.34
CA PRO A 113 2.72 12.62 -4.29
C PRO A 113 4.11 12.96 -3.76
N ARG A 114 4.33 12.90 -2.46
CA ARG A 114 5.65 13.12 -1.86
C ARG A 114 6.66 12.00 -2.16
N ALA A 115 6.17 10.83 -2.61
CA ALA A 115 6.97 9.69 -3.05
C ALA A 115 7.31 9.73 -4.55
N ALA A 116 6.58 10.51 -5.35
CA ALA A 116 6.77 10.61 -6.78
C ALA A 116 8.13 11.23 -7.16
N PRO A 117 8.61 11.05 -8.39
CA PRO A 117 9.81 11.73 -8.88
C PRO A 117 9.76 13.23 -8.63
N GLY A 118 10.80 13.78 -8.01
CA GLY A 118 10.83 15.17 -7.55
C GLY A 118 10.13 15.45 -6.21
N GLY A 119 9.39 14.50 -5.67
CA GLY A 119 8.75 14.61 -4.36
C GLY A 119 9.76 14.60 -3.21
N ARG A 120 9.40 15.25 -2.09
CA ARG A 120 10.28 15.46 -0.93
C ARG A 120 10.89 14.17 -0.36
N TYR A 121 10.16 13.06 -0.41
CA TYR A 121 10.58 11.78 0.17
C TYR A 121 10.89 10.72 -0.90
N HIS A 122 10.95 11.11 -2.18
CA HIS A 122 11.24 10.19 -3.28
C HIS A 122 12.46 9.32 -3.02
N ARG A 123 13.59 9.94 -2.67
CA ARG A 123 14.84 9.22 -2.41
C ARG A 123 14.72 8.25 -1.23
N ALA A 124 14.13 8.69 -0.13
CA ALA A 124 13.93 7.85 1.05
C ALA A 124 13.00 6.65 0.78
N VAL A 125 12.02 6.84 -0.11
CA VAL A 125 11.16 5.74 -0.57
C VAL A 125 11.96 4.75 -1.41
N LEU A 126 12.74 5.21 -2.38
CA LEU A 126 13.59 4.33 -3.21
C LEU A 126 14.57 3.52 -2.37
N ASP A 127 15.21 4.16 -1.39
CA ASP A 127 16.16 3.51 -0.49
C ASP A 127 15.49 2.50 0.48
N ALA A 128 14.17 2.59 0.63
CA ALA A 128 13.37 1.64 1.40
C ALA A 128 12.95 0.40 0.61
N LEU A 129 12.99 0.45 -0.72
CA LEU A 129 12.56 -0.66 -1.56
C LEU A 129 13.62 -1.76 -1.64
N PRO A 130 13.21 -3.02 -1.82
CA PRO A 130 14.15 -4.09 -2.15
C PRO A 130 14.94 -3.77 -3.42
N ALA A 131 16.22 -4.15 -3.42
CA ALA A 131 17.07 -3.93 -4.59
C ALA A 131 16.57 -4.72 -5.81
N GLY A 132 16.67 -4.12 -6.99
CA GLY A 132 16.39 -4.80 -8.26
C GLY A 132 14.91 -4.95 -8.64
N ILE A 133 13.98 -4.40 -7.85
CA ILE A 133 12.57 -4.41 -8.25
C ILE A 133 12.32 -3.39 -9.37
N PRO A 134 11.47 -3.69 -10.37
CA PRO A 134 11.08 -2.71 -11.37
C PRO A 134 10.22 -1.61 -10.76
N ILE A 135 10.50 -0.37 -11.14
CA ILE A 135 9.76 0.81 -10.68
C ILE A 135 9.22 1.53 -11.91
N THR A 136 7.95 1.91 -11.85
CA THR A 136 7.27 2.64 -12.91
C THR A 136 6.33 3.69 -12.34
N THR A 137 5.98 4.67 -13.14
CA THR A 137 4.89 5.64 -12.88
C THR A 137 3.67 5.36 -13.75
N ASN A 138 3.72 4.33 -14.59
CA ASN A 138 2.64 3.96 -15.49
C ASN A 138 1.81 2.81 -14.90
N ILE A 139 0.50 3.02 -14.75
CA ILE A 139 -0.42 2.01 -14.21
C ILE A 139 -0.58 0.79 -15.13
N GLU A 140 -0.37 0.94 -16.44
CA GLU A 140 -0.47 -0.15 -17.40
C GLU A 140 0.61 -1.22 -17.18
N ASP A 141 1.76 -0.82 -16.65
CA ASP A 141 2.83 -1.75 -16.30
C ASP A 141 2.43 -2.68 -15.16
N ILE A 142 1.58 -2.22 -14.24
CA ILE A 142 1.01 -3.06 -13.17
C ILE A 142 0.15 -4.18 -13.78
N GLN A 143 -0.68 -3.85 -14.75
CA GLN A 143 -1.52 -4.84 -15.42
C GLN A 143 -0.68 -5.87 -16.18
N THR A 144 0.34 -5.40 -16.91
CA THR A 144 1.28 -6.24 -17.63
C THR A 144 2.03 -7.18 -16.69
N PHE A 145 2.54 -6.63 -15.57
CA PHE A 145 3.21 -7.42 -14.54
C PHE A 145 2.30 -8.50 -13.95
N LEU A 146 1.07 -8.15 -13.55
CA LEU A 146 0.13 -9.11 -12.97
C LEU A 146 -0.25 -10.20 -13.98
N ARG A 147 -0.49 -9.84 -15.24
CA ARG A 147 -0.79 -10.82 -16.31
C ARG A 147 0.35 -11.79 -16.58
N ALA A 148 1.59 -11.34 -16.43
CA ALA A 148 2.76 -12.20 -16.59
C ALA A 148 3.00 -13.15 -15.40
N ARG A 149 2.46 -12.84 -14.22
CA ARG A 149 2.75 -13.55 -12.98
C ARG A 149 1.57 -14.37 -12.43
N LYS A 150 0.34 -13.98 -12.75
CA LYS A 150 -0.87 -14.66 -12.27
C LYS A 150 -1.43 -15.57 -13.36
N SER A 151 -2.08 -16.67 -12.95
CA SER A 151 -2.76 -17.55 -13.91
C SER A 151 -3.89 -16.82 -14.65
N PRO A 152 -4.24 -17.22 -15.88
CA PRO A 152 -5.36 -16.63 -16.60
C PRO A 152 -6.68 -16.66 -15.82
N ASP A 153 -6.91 -17.70 -15.01
CA ASP A 153 -8.12 -17.85 -14.19
C ASP A 153 -8.25 -16.77 -13.11
N PHE A 154 -7.13 -16.18 -12.67
CA PHE A 154 -7.12 -15.05 -11.75
C PHE A 154 -7.93 -13.84 -12.30
N PHE A 155 -7.97 -13.67 -13.60
CA PHE A 155 -8.60 -12.50 -14.24
C PHE A 155 -10.04 -12.77 -14.73
N LEU A 156 -10.47 -14.03 -14.77
CA LEU A 156 -11.78 -14.40 -15.35
C LEU A 156 -13.00 -13.81 -14.61
N PRO A 157 -13.08 -13.84 -13.27
CA PRO A 157 -14.20 -13.25 -12.55
C PRO A 157 -14.19 -11.71 -12.52
N ALA A 158 -13.00 -11.13 -12.61
CA ALA A 158 -12.78 -9.69 -12.48
C ALA A 158 -12.78 -8.94 -13.82
N GLY A 159 -12.60 -9.64 -14.93
CA GLY A 159 -12.30 -9.04 -16.23
C GLY A 159 -13.37 -8.10 -16.79
N GLN A 160 -14.65 -8.35 -16.50
CA GLN A 160 -15.73 -7.44 -16.91
C GLN A 160 -15.96 -6.32 -15.90
N ALA A 161 -15.83 -6.63 -14.62
CA ALA A 161 -16.09 -5.71 -13.53
C ALA A 161 -14.95 -4.71 -13.31
N LEU A 162 -13.70 -5.14 -13.49
CA LEU A 162 -12.53 -4.24 -13.43
C LEU A 162 -12.49 -3.27 -14.61
N LYS A 163 -12.86 -3.67 -15.82
CA LYS A 163 -12.94 -2.73 -16.96
C LYS A 163 -13.90 -1.58 -16.68
N ALA A 164 -15.06 -1.86 -16.08
CA ALA A 164 -16.03 -0.83 -15.71
C ALA A 164 -15.52 0.08 -14.57
N ALA A 165 -14.86 -0.48 -13.57
CA ALA A 165 -14.30 0.28 -12.45
C ALA A 165 -13.09 1.13 -12.85
N PHE A 166 -12.16 0.60 -13.67
CA PHE A 166 -11.00 1.35 -14.15
C PHE A 166 -11.37 2.44 -15.15
N SER A 167 -12.36 2.25 -16.02
CA SER A 167 -12.84 3.34 -16.89
C SER A 167 -13.47 4.48 -16.09
N ALA A 168 -14.15 4.19 -14.98
CA ALA A 168 -14.72 5.20 -14.10
C ALA A 168 -13.66 5.90 -13.22
N PHE A 169 -12.56 5.22 -12.88
CA PHE A 169 -11.49 5.77 -12.05
C PHE A 169 -10.43 6.54 -12.85
N SER A 170 -10.18 6.13 -14.09
CA SER A 170 -9.18 6.73 -14.99
C SER A 170 -9.50 8.18 -15.34
N ILE A 171 -10.76 8.60 -15.29
CA ILE A 171 -11.19 9.95 -15.67
C ILE A 171 -11.02 10.96 -14.53
N SER A 172 -11.00 10.52 -13.26
CA SER A 172 -11.03 11.49 -12.14
C SER A 172 -9.77 11.52 -11.25
N ALA A 173 -8.89 10.53 -11.32
CA ALA A 173 -7.75 10.44 -10.40
C ALA A 173 -6.39 10.73 -11.06
N PHE A 174 -6.28 10.71 -12.37
CA PHE A 174 -5.01 10.89 -13.09
C PHE A 174 -5.00 12.06 -14.08
N GLY A 175 -6.05 12.85 -14.12
CA GLY A 175 -6.16 14.06 -14.97
C GLY A 175 -5.49 15.30 -14.38
N ALA A 176 -4.69 15.19 -13.32
CA ALA A 176 -4.01 16.33 -12.69
C ALA A 176 -2.64 15.93 -12.14
N LEU A 177 -1.78 15.44 -13.00
CA LEU A 177 -0.32 15.45 -12.77
C LEU A 177 0.38 15.82 -14.06
#